data_91e2cccd4b19d8d00cd0f02fe55704c5
#
_entry.id   91e2cccd4b19d8d00cd0f02fe55704c5
#
_cell.length_a   1.000
_cell.length_b   1.000
_cell.length_c   1.000
_cell.angle_alpha   90.00
_cell.angle_beta   90.00
_cell.angle_gamma   90.00
#
_symmetry.space_group_name_H-M   'P 1'
#
loop_
_entity.id
_entity.type
_entity.pdbx_description
1 polymer ?
#
loop_
_entity_poly.entity_id
_entity_poly.type
_entity_poly.pdbx_seq_one_letter_code
_entity_poly.pdbx_strand_id
1 'polypeptide(L)'
;MSSLSARTQTTLDYQSISHPVIGENFMVSTQNRYATEIGYEILKKGGNAVDAAVAVGFALAVVLPRAGNLGGGGFILIYEKETQKVSSIDYRSAAPVAAKSEMFISDNKVQRFGHLVNAVPGSVAGLLKAHKDHGSLSLPELLKPSIELAREGFEVSYDLNYVLEWGKESMLMNETSKKKFYDQSLEPLKVKSIFKQPLLSKTIEKIAMNGKEAFYEGEIAKWIADESLSNGGFITIQDMSSYEAKYRKPLVTSYRGYKIVTMGPAASGGLVLLQTLNIMENFDLKESGHNLSLIHI
;
A
#
# COMPACT_ATOMS: atom_id res chain seq x y z
N MET A 1 46.49 -27.69 -23.55
CA MET A 1 45.50 -26.58 -23.68
C MET A 1 44.16 -27.10 -23.22
N SER A 2 43.82 -26.91 -21.96
CA SER A 2 42.54 -27.31 -21.38
C SER A 2 41.62 -26.09 -21.43
N SER A 3 40.56 -26.20 -22.22
CA SER A 3 39.51 -25.22 -22.29
C SER A 3 38.75 -25.21 -20.95
N LEU A 4 38.94 -24.17 -20.15
CA LEU A 4 38.03 -23.87 -19.05
C LEU A 4 36.70 -23.43 -19.65
N SER A 5 35.72 -24.32 -19.65
CA SER A 5 34.33 -24.01 -19.86
C SER A 5 33.89 -23.10 -18.72
N ALA A 6 33.62 -21.83 -19.02
CA ALA A 6 32.96 -20.93 -18.11
C ALA A 6 31.57 -21.51 -17.83
N ARG A 7 31.38 -22.16 -16.69
CA ARG A 7 30.05 -22.48 -16.17
C ARG A 7 29.35 -21.15 -15.92
N THR A 8 28.36 -20.83 -16.74
CA THR A 8 27.37 -19.82 -16.45
C THR A 8 26.76 -20.21 -15.11
N GLN A 9 27.15 -19.54 -14.03
CA GLN A 9 26.44 -19.65 -12.76
C GLN A 9 25.00 -19.19 -13.00
N THR A 10 24.09 -20.15 -12.98
CA THR A 10 22.67 -19.84 -12.98
C THR A 10 22.38 -19.03 -11.73
N THR A 11 21.69 -17.92 -11.86
CA THR A 11 21.26 -17.03 -10.76
C THR A 11 20.29 -17.73 -9.78
N LEU A 12 19.90 -18.96 -10.10
CA LEU A 12 18.98 -19.78 -9.32
C LEU A 12 19.77 -20.90 -8.64
N ASP A 13 19.84 -20.83 -7.32
CA ASP A 13 20.32 -21.92 -6.51
C ASP A 13 19.19 -22.97 -6.37
N TYR A 14 19.37 -24.12 -7.03
CA TYR A 14 18.44 -25.25 -6.94
C TYR A 14 18.31 -25.85 -5.55
N GLN A 15 19.13 -25.45 -4.60
CA GLN A 15 19.06 -25.83 -3.19
C GLN A 15 18.20 -24.85 -2.39
N SER A 16 17.71 -23.75 -2.98
CA SER A 16 16.80 -22.83 -2.32
C SER A 16 15.47 -23.51 -2.01
N ILE A 17 14.97 -23.28 -0.79
CA ILE A 17 13.64 -23.75 -0.35
C ILE A 17 12.52 -23.06 -1.14
N SER A 18 12.81 -21.92 -1.74
CA SER A 18 11.86 -21.12 -2.52
C SER A 18 12.21 -21.13 -3.98
N HIS A 19 11.33 -21.65 -4.82
CA HIS A 19 11.46 -21.56 -6.26
C HIS A 19 10.72 -20.33 -6.78
N PRO A 20 11.27 -19.58 -7.78
CA PRO A 20 10.58 -18.46 -8.38
C PRO A 20 9.33 -18.93 -9.14
N VAL A 21 8.26 -18.17 -9.02
CA VAL A 21 7.09 -18.35 -9.87
C VAL A 21 7.33 -17.62 -11.19
N ILE A 22 7.15 -18.32 -12.29
CA ILE A 22 7.34 -17.75 -13.64
C ILE A 22 5.96 -17.45 -14.23
N GLY A 23 5.72 -16.18 -14.59
CA GLY A 23 4.54 -15.77 -15.33
C GLY A 23 4.88 -15.57 -16.80
N GLU A 24 4.11 -16.19 -17.71
CA GLU A 24 4.32 -16.06 -19.14
C GLU A 24 3.66 -14.79 -19.73
N ASN A 25 2.44 -14.48 -19.30
CA ASN A 25 1.65 -13.38 -19.85
C ASN A 25 1.53 -12.19 -18.90
N PHE A 26 1.39 -12.46 -17.62
CA PHE A 26 1.27 -11.44 -16.57
C PHE A 26 1.69 -11.99 -15.21
N MET A 27 1.94 -11.10 -14.26
CA MET A 27 2.30 -11.45 -12.89
C MET A 27 1.73 -10.42 -11.91
N VAL A 28 1.32 -10.89 -10.73
CA VAL A 28 0.95 -10.08 -9.59
C VAL A 28 1.78 -10.51 -8.38
N SER A 29 2.35 -9.56 -7.66
CA SER A 29 3.06 -9.83 -6.41
C SER A 29 2.64 -8.83 -5.35
N THR A 30 2.19 -9.31 -4.20
CA THR A 30 1.78 -8.50 -3.06
C THR A 30 2.25 -9.11 -1.74
N GLN A 31 2.08 -8.39 -0.63
CA GLN A 31 2.38 -8.90 0.71
C GLN A 31 1.36 -9.91 1.24
N ASN A 32 0.24 -10.14 0.53
CA ASN A 32 -0.83 -11.01 1.02
C ASN A 32 -1.39 -11.87 -0.12
N ARG A 33 -1.50 -13.19 0.12
CA ARG A 33 -1.96 -14.16 -0.89
C ARG A 33 -3.35 -13.83 -1.45
N TYR A 34 -4.30 -13.44 -0.61
CA TYR A 34 -5.65 -13.09 -1.05
C TYR A 34 -5.65 -11.91 -2.02
N ALA A 35 -4.85 -10.89 -1.73
CA ALA A 35 -4.70 -9.74 -2.62
C ALA A 35 -4.01 -10.13 -3.95
N THR A 36 -2.99 -11.01 -3.89
CA THR A 36 -2.33 -11.53 -5.10
C THR A 36 -3.32 -12.33 -5.97
N GLU A 37 -4.10 -13.23 -5.37
CA GLU A 37 -5.12 -14.02 -6.06
C GLU A 37 -6.18 -13.13 -6.71
N ILE A 38 -6.67 -12.09 -6.00
CA ILE A 38 -7.63 -11.13 -6.55
C ILE A 38 -7.03 -10.41 -7.77
N GLY A 39 -5.82 -9.88 -7.66
CA GLY A 39 -5.16 -9.20 -8.78
C GLY A 39 -4.95 -10.14 -9.98
N TYR A 40 -4.56 -11.38 -9.74
CA TYR A 40 -4.41 -12.40 -10.76
C TYR A 40 -5.74 -12.70 -11.49
N GLU A 41 -6.84 -12.88 -10.76
CA GLU A 41 -8.15 -13.13 -11.37
C GLU A 41 -8.67 -11.91 -12.17
N ILE A 42 -8.35 -10.69 -11.77
CA ILE A 42 -8.67 -9.49 -12.56
C ILE A 42 -7.92 -9.50 -13.90
N LEU A 43 -6.62 -9.80 -13.90
CA LEU A 43 -5.84 -9.92 -15.15
C LEU A 43 -6.34 -11.04 -16.03
N LYS A 44 -6.66 -12.20 -15.46
CA LYS A 44 -7.22 -13.35 -16.16
C LYS A 44 -8.57 -13.08 -16.83
N LYS A 45 -9.38 -12.19 -16.26
CA LYS A 45 -10.65 -11.72 -16.85
C LYS A 45 -10.48 -10.68 -17.94
N GLY A 46 -9.25 -10.28 -18.26
CA GLY A 46 -8.94 -9.30 -19.30
C GLY A 46 -8.78 -7.87 -18.80
N GLY A 47 -8.78 -7.65 -17.47
CA GLY A 47 -8.39 -6.37 -16.90
C GLY A 47 -6.92 -6.05 -17.17
N ASN A 48 -6.57 -4.78 -17.15
CA ASN A 48 -5.18 -4.35 -17.31
C ASN A 48 -4.46 -4.29 -15.95
N ALA A 49 -3.16 -3.93 -15.96
CA ALA A 49 -2.35 -3.86 -14.75
C ALA A 49 -2.87 -2.83 -13.72
N VAL A 50 -3.53 -1.75 -14.19
CA VAL A 50 -4.13 -0.75 -13.29
C VAL A 50 -5.39 -1.27 -12.65
N ASP A 51 -6.25 -1.99 -13.39
CA ASP A 51 -7.42 -2.67 -12.83
C ASP A 51 -7.00 -3.63 -11.70
N ALA A 52 -5.99 -4.45 -11.97
CA ALA A 52 -5.44 -5.36 -10.96
C ALA A 52 -4.88 -4.62 -9.74
N ALA A 53 -4.12 -3.52 -9.96
CA ALA A 53 -3.56 -2.73 -8.86
C ALA A 53 -4.64 -2.07 -8.00
N VAL A 54 -5.73 -1.59 -8.60
CA VAL A 54 -6.88 -1.00 -7.88
C VAL A 54 -7.58 -2.08 -7.04
N ALA A 55 -7.91 -3.22 -7.64
CA ALA A 55 -8.54 -4.34 -6.92
C ALA A 55 -7.65 -4.83 -5.76
N VAL A 56 -6.34 -4.97 -6.00
CA VAL A 56 -5.32 -5.30 -4.98
C VAL A 56 -5.28 -4.25 -3.86
N GLY A 57 -5.31 -2.96 -4.20
CA GLY A 57 -5.29 -1.88 -3.20
C GLY A 57 -6.47 -1.97 -2.22
N PHE A 58 -7.68 -2.22 -2.72
CA PHE A 58 -8.86 -2.44 -1.87
C PHE A 58 -8.81 -3.79 -1.13
N ALA A 59 -8.28 -4.84 -1.74
CA ALA A 59 -8.09 -6.11 -1.07
C ALA A 59 -7.09 -6.01 0.09
N LEU A 60 -5.97 -5.31 -0.10
CA LEU A 60 -4.99 -5.05 0.96
C LEU A 60 -5.58 -4.22 2.11
N ALA A 61 -6.51 -3.31 1.83
CA ALA A 61 -7.23 -2.59 2.88
C ALA A 61 -8.08 -3.53 3.77
N VAL A 62 -8.46 -4.70 3.27
CA VAL A 62 -9.17 -5.74 4.02
C VAL A 62 -8.20 -6.65 4.77
N VAL A 63 -7.19 -7.21 4.08
CA VAL A 63 -6.38 -8.34 4.60
C VAL A 63 -5.04 -7.92 5.20
N LEU A 64 -4.63 -6.68 5.03
CA LEU A 64 -3.36 -6.14 5.55
C LEU A 64 -3.58 -4.84 6.33
N PRO A 65 -4.43 -4.82 7.36
CA PRO A 65 -4.85 -3.58 8.02
C PRO A 65 -3.70 -2.76 8.64
N ARG A 66 -2.55 -3.38 8.89
CA ARG A 66 -1.36 -2.70 9.41
C ARG A 66 -0.64 -1.79 8.40
N ALA A 67 -0.84 -2.03 7.10
CA ALA A 67 -0.12 -1.32 6.04
C ALA A 67 -1.01 -0.92 4.85
N GLY A 68 -2.11 -1.64 4.58
CA GLY A 68 -3.12 -1.29 3.60
C GLY A 68 -4.42 -0.88 4.28
N ASN A 69 -4.92 0.31 4.05
CA ASN A 69 -6.20 0.76 4.59
C ASN A 69 -6.78 1.94 3.80
N LEU A 70 -8.11 2.12 3.89
CA LEU A 70 -8.79 3.23 3.23
C LEU A 70 -8.41 4.59 3.85
N GLY A 71 -8.04 4.60 5.13
CA GLY A 71 -7.61 5.79 5.87
C GLY A 71 -6.16 6.20 5.62
N GLY A 72 -5.44 5.48 4.77
CA GLY A 72 -4.03 5.75 4.47
C GLY A 72 -3.78 6.59 3.24
N GLY A 73 -2.60 6.41 2.69
CA GLY A 73 -2.15 7.05 1.45
C GLY A 73 -1.05 6.24 0.79
N GLY A 74 -0.56 6.71 -0.35
CA GLY A 74 0.48 6.00 -1.08
C GLY A 74 0.87 6.66 -2.38
N PHE A 75 1.50 5.85 -3.24
CA PHE A 75 2.00 6.27 -4.54
C PHE A 75 1.80 5.16 -5.57
N ILE A 76 1.57 5.53 -6.83
CA ILE A 76 1.52 4.62 -7.96
C ILE A 76 2.46 5.11 -9.05
N LEU A 77 3.23 4.18 -9.63
CA LEU A 77 3.94 4.38 -10.89
C LEU A 77 3.30 3.47 -11.94
N ILE A 78 2.94 4.04 -13.08
CA ILE A 78 2.31 3.34 -14.20
C ILE A 78 3.19 3.51 -15.42
N TYR A 79 3.64 2.41 -16.02
CA TYR A 79 4.34 2.40 -17.28
C TYR A 79 3.41 1.92 -18.39
N GLU A 80 3.23 2.74 -19.41
CA GLU A 80 2.45 2.43 -20.61
C GLU A 80 3.41 2.07 -21.75
N LYS A 81 3.35 0.82 -22.19
CA LYS A 81 4.28 0.29 -23.20
C LYS A 81 4.11 0.97 -24.55
N GLU A 82 2.88 1.24 -24.98
CA GLU A 82 2.57 1.84 -26.29
C GLU A 82 3.14 3.26 -26.42
N THR A 83 3.03 4.05 -25.37
CA THR A 83 3.49 5.44 -25.35
C THR A 83 4.88 5.60 -24.74
N GLN A 84 5.40 4.56 -24.11
CA GLN A 84 6.63 4.54 -23.31
C GLN A 84 6.66 5.61 -22.20
N LYS A 85 5.49 6.06 -21.78
CA LYS A 85 5.33 7.05 -20.72
C LYS A 85 5.27 6.39 -19.34
N VAL A 86 5.82 7.09 -18.36
CA VAL A 86 5.64 6.75 -16.96
C VAL A 86 4.84 7.87 -16.31
N SER A 87 3.69 7.51 -15.77
CA SER A 87 2.86 8.38 -14.92
C SER A 87 3.11 8.06 -13.46
N SER A 88 3.15 9.07 -12.60
CA SER A 88 3.19 8.87 -11.16
C SER A 88 2.07 9.63 -10.48
N ILE A 89 1.32 8.93 -9.64
CA ILE A 89 0.22 9.48 -8.85
C ILE A 89 0.63 9.52 -7.39
N ASP A 90 0.60 10.71 -6.82
CA ASP A 90 0.80 10.97 -5.41
C ASP A 90 -0.57 11.08 -4.74
N TYR A 91 -0.89 10.10 -3.91
CA TYR A 91 -2.06 10.12 -3.03
C TYR A 91 -1.66 9.99 -1.55
N ARG A 92 -0.49 10.55 -1.21
CA ARG A 92 -0.06 10.66 0.19
C ARG A 92 -1.15 11.37 0.99
N SER A 93 -1.42 10.87 2.19
CA SER A 93 -2.32 11.56 3.12
C SER A 93 -1.82 12.98 3.40
N ALA A 94 -2.74 13.93 3.54
CA ALA A 94 -2.45 15.35 3.73
C ALA A 94 -2.74 15.79 5.17
N ALA A 95 -1.98 16.74 5.67
CA ALA A 95 -2.29 17.37 6.94
C ALA A 95 -3.62 18.14 6.83
N PRO A 96 -4.52 18.06 7.85
CA PRO A 96 -5.67 18.96 7.93
C PRO A 96 -5.24 20.44 7.92
N VAL A 97 -6.05 21.33 7.38
CA VAL A 97 -5.74 22.77 7.29
C VAL A 97 -5.44 23.39 8.64
N ALA A 98 -6.10 22.93 9.70
CA ALA A 98 -5.91 23.42 11.06
C ALA A 98 -4.61 22.93 11.73
N ALA A 99 -3.89 21.96 11.15
CA ALA A 99 -2.65 21.44 11.72
C ALA A 99 -1.51 22.45 11.63
N LYS A 100 -0.81 22.68 12.74
CA LYS A 100 0.33 23.60 12.86
C LYS A 100 1.53 22.85 13.43
N SER A 101 2.73 23.21 12.98
CA SER A 101 3.99 22.57 13.43
C SER A 101 4.18 22.62 14.95
N GLU A 102 3.76 23.71 15.58
CA GLU A 102 3.91 23.95 17.02
C GLU A 102 3.16 22.93 17.87
N MET A 103 2.08 22.34 17.34
CA MET A 103 1.26 21.33 18.02
C MET A 103 2.01 20.01 18.25
N PHE A 104 3.13 19.79 17.55
CA PHE A 104 3.88 18.53 17.54
C PHE A 104 5.25 18.63 18.22
N ILE A 105 5.59 19.75 18.82
CA ILE A 105 6.93 19.98 19.38
C ILE A 105 7.06 19.49 20.83
N SER A 106 5.97 19.49 21.60
CA SER A 106 6.05 19.38 23.07
C SER A 106 5.94 17.96 23.63
N ASP A 107 5.42 16.96 22.89
CA ASP A 107 5.24 15.59 23.39
C ASP A 107 5.43 14.55 22.28
N ASN A 108 6.50 13.75 22.39
CA ASN A 108 6.81 12.67 21.45
C ASN A 108 5.74 11.56 21.38
N LYS A 109 4.94 11.37 22.43
CA LYS A 109 3.85 10.37 22.45
C LYS A 109 2.67 10.84 21.62
N VAL A 110 2.30 12.12 21.71
CA VAL A 110 1.22 12.73 20.92
C VAL A 110 1.52 12.71 19.43
N GLN A 111 2.80 12.75 19.04
CA GLN A 111 3.23 12.71 17.63
C GLN A 111 3.06 11.34 16.94
N ARG A 112 2.74 10.29 17.67
CA ARG A 112 2.67 8.91 17.15
C ARG A 112 1.30 8.26 17.22
N PHE A 113 0.47 8.67 18.15
CA PHE A 113 -0.79 8.00 18.47
C PHE A 113 -1.93 8.99 18.69
N GLY A 114 -3.16 8.53 18.47
CA GLY A 114 -4.37 9.30 18.69
C GLY A 114 -4.83 10.12 17.49
N HIS A 115 -5.93 10.83 17.64
CA HIS A 115 -6.61 11.54 16.55
C HIS A 115 -5.88 12.81 16.10
N LEU A 116 -5.03 13.37 16.96
CA LEU A 116 -4.23 14.56 16.65
C LEU A 116 -3.26 14.35 15.46
N VAL A 117 -2.74 13.13 15.31
CA VAL A 117 -1.75 12.79 14.27
C VAL A 117 -2.38 12.21 13.00
N ASN A 118 -3.69 12.08 12.97
CA ASN A 118 -4.37 11.55 11.80
C ASN A 118 -4.33 12.57 10.66
N ALA A 119 -4.06 12.07 9.47
CA ALA A 119 -4.04 12.87 8.25
C ALA A 119 -5.26 12.55 7.38
N VAL A 120 -5.63 13.49 6.53
CA VAL A 120 -6.71 13.32 5.55
C VAL A 120 -6.36 12.15 4.62
N PRO A 121 -7.21 11.12 4.51
CA PRO A 121 -6.92 9.92 3.73
C PRO A 121 -6.76 10.19 2.24
N GLY A 122 -5.81 9.51 1.62
CA GLY A 122 -5.57 9.62 0.17
C GLY A 122 -5.84 8.34 -0.62
N SER A 123 -5.87 7.17 0.03
CA SER A 123 -5.91 5.87 -0.64
C SER A 123 -7.05 5.73 -1.63
N VAL A 124 -8.28 6.06 -1.21
CA VAL A 124 -9.47 5.96 -2.09
C VAL A 124 -9.33 6.88 -3.29
N ALA A 125 -8.96 8.15 -3.08
CA ALA A 125 -8.81 9.11 -4.18
C ALA A 125 -7.72 8.69 -5.18
N GLY A 126 -6.59 8.16 -4.69
CA GLY A 126 -5.48 7.71 -5.54
C GLY A 126 -5.82 6.50 -6.39
N LEU A 127 -6.42 5.48 -5.78
CA LEU A 127 -6.85 4.27 -6.47
C LEU A 127 -7.93 4.59 -7.51
N LEU A 128 -8.92 5.40 -7.15
CA LEU A 128 -9.99 5.80 -8.09
C LEU A 128 -9.48 6.72 -9.20
N LYS A 129 -8.49 7.58 -8.92
CA LYS A 129 -7.84 8.37 -9.96
C LYS A 129 -7.08 7.48 -10.96
N ALA A 130 -6.32 6.51 -10.48
CA ALA A 130 -5.64 5.55 -11.34
C ALA A 130 -6.65 4.77 -12.19
N HIS A 131 -7.74 4.29 -11.58
CA HIS A 131 -8.82 3.59 -12.28
C HIS A 131 -9.46 4.47 -13.36
N LYS A 132 -9.86 5.69 -13.02
CA LYS A 132 -10.53 6.62 -13.94
C LYS A 132 -9.69 6.91 -15.18
N ASP A 133 -8.38 7.10 -14.99
CA ASP A 133 -7.49 7.60 -16.04
C ASP A 133 -6.85 6.46 -16.85
N HIS A 134 -6.73 5.23 -16.29
CA HIS A 134 -5.99 4.12 -16.89
C HIS A 134 -6.70 2.76 -16.78
N GLY A 135 -7.81 2.64 -16.05
CA GLY A 135 -8.56 1.39 -15.90
C GLY A 135 -9.41 1.06 -17.13
N SER A 136 -9.81 -0.18 -17.25
CA SER A 136 -10.63 -0.72 -18.34
C SER A 136 -11.92 -1.41 -17.88
N LEU A 137 -11.91 -2.01 -16.69
CA LEU A 137 -13.07 -2.67 -16.11
C LEU A 137 -13.88 -1.72 -15.22
N SER A 138 -15.13 -2.05 -14.93
CA SER A 138 -15.98 -1.25 -14.07
C SER A 138 -15.53 -1.30 -12.60
N LEU A 139 -15.67 -0.19 -11.88
CA LEU A 139 -15.30 -0.11 -10.48
C LEU A 139 -16.03 -1.15 -9.59
N PRO A 140 -17.35 -1.37 -9.75
CA PRO A 140 -18.05 -2.42 -8.99
C PRO A 140 -17.47 -3.82 -9.22
N GLU A 141 -17.04 -4.13 -10.44
CA GLU A 141 -16.43 -5.41 -10.78
C GLU A 141 -15.07 -5.59 -10.07
N LEU A 142 -14.26 -4.54 -10.05
CA LEU A 142 -12.95 -4.55 -9.39
C LEU A 142 -13.04 -4.69 -7.87
N LEU A 143 -14.04 -4.05 -7.26
CA LEU A 143 -14.19 -4.01 -5.80
C LEU A 143 -15.00 -5.17 -5.23
N LYS A 144 -15.77 -5.88 -6.05
CA LYS A 144 -16.59 -7.02 -5.63
C LYS A 144 -15.81 -8.06 -4.81
N PRO A 145 -14.61 -8.52 -5.22
CA PRO A 145 -13.86 -9.51 -4.44
C PRO A 145 -13.49 -9.00 -3.04
N SER A 146 -13.12 -7.73 -2.92
CA SER A 146 -12.77 -7.11 -1.64
C SER A 146 -13.99 -6.94 -0.72
N ILE A 147 -15.16 -6.63 -1.29
CA ILE A 147 -16.43 -6.55 -0.57
C ILE A 147 -16.80 -7.92 0.02
N GLU A 148 -16.71 -8.97 -0.80
CA GLU A 148 -16.98 -10.35 -0.39
C GLU A 148 -15.99 -10.82 0.67
N LEU A 149 -14.69 -10.57 0.47
CA LEU A 149 -13.63 -10.92 1.41
C LEU A 149 -13.80 -10.24 2.78
N ALA A 150 -14.21 -8.98 2.79
CA ALA A 150 -14.49 -8.26 4.04
C ALA A 150 -15.74 -8.79 4.76
N ARG A 151 -16.77 -9.19 4.01
CA ARG A 151 -18.03 -9.70 4.53
C ARG A 151 -17.92 -11.12 5.04
N GLU A 152 -17.39 -12.02 4.22
CA GLU A 152 -17.28 -13.45 4.54
C GLU A 152 -16.11 -13.74 5.48
N GLY A 153 -15.07 -12.89 5.43
CA GLY A 153 -13.88 -12.98 6.24
C GLY A 153 -12.74 -13.71 5.56
N PHE A 154 -11.60 -13.64 6.19
CA PHE A 154 -10.37 -14.31 5.76
C PHE A 154 -9.65 -14.91 6.96
N GLU A 155 -8.79 -15.87 6.69
CA GLU A 155 -7.99 -16.55 7.71
C GLU A 155 -6.91 -15.62 8.26
N VAL A 156 -6.89 -15.41 9.59
CA VAL A 156 -5.87 -14.61 10.27
C VAL A 156 -4.50 -15.26 10.07
N SER A 157 -3.58 -14.52 9.46
CA SER A 157 -2.21 -14.95 9.26
C SER A 157 -1.39 -14.85 10.55
N TYR A 158 -0.24 -15.57 10.57
CA TYR A 158 0.75 -15.39 11.62
C TYR A 158 1.25 -13.94 11.69
N ASP A 159 1.48 -13.29 10.52
CA ASP A 159 1.92 -11.89 10.45
C ASP A 159 0.92 -10.93 11.10
N LEU A 160 -0.38 -11.09 10.83
CA LEU A 160 -1.41 -10.26 11.44
C LEU A 160 -1.48 -10.46 12.96
N ASN A 161 -1.49 -11.70 13.43
CA ASN A 161 -1.47 -12.00 14.86
C ASN A 161 -0.23 -11.42 15.55
N TYR A 162 0.96 -11.63 14.97
CA TYR A 162 2.22 -11.12 15.50
C TYR A 162 2.23 -9.59 15.61
N VAL A 163 1.75 -8.89 14.59
CA VAL A 163 1.70 -7.41 14.60
C VAL A 163 0.70 -6.88 15.63
N LEU A 164 -0.42 -7.57 15.82
CA LEU A 164 -1.40 -7.22 16.85
C LEU A 164 -0.81 -7.42 18.26
N GLU A 165 -0.05 -8.49 18.47
CA GLU A 165 0.66 -8.70 19.76
C GLU A 165 1.73 -7.63 19.97
N TRP A 166 2.57 -7.37 18.95
CA TRP A 166 3.61 -6.34 19.04
C TRP A 166 3.06 -4.93 19.27
N GLY A 167 1.93 -4.57 18.64
CA GLY A 167 1.27 -3.27 18.74
C GLY A 167 0.23 -3.17 19.86
N LYS A 168 0.07 -4.20 20.70
CA LYS A 168 -1.02 -4.34 21.67
C LYS A 168 -1.23 -3.10 22.54
N GLU A 169 -0.18 -2.56 23.13
CA GLU A 169 -0.26 -1.37 24.00
C GLU A 169 -0.93 -0.19 23.29
N SER A 170 -0.52 0.10 22.05
CA SER A 170 -1.06 1.21 21.27
C SER A 170 -2.48 0.95 20.80
N MET A 171 -2.77 -0.29 20.39
CA MET A 171 -4.09 -0.67 19.88
C MET A 171 -5.16 -0.66 20.97
N LEU A 172 -4.80 -1.01 22.20
CA LEU A 172 -5.71 -1.01 23.35
C LEU A 172 -6.05 0.40 23.86
N MET A 173 -5.33 1.44 23.42
CA MET A 173 -5.67 2.83 23.73
C MET A 173 -6.96 3.29 23.03
N ASN A 174 -7.39 2.60 21.96
CA ASN A 174 -8.62 2.93 21.24
C ASN A 174 -9.64 1.81 21.40
N GLU A 175 -10.82 2.14 21.96
CA GLU A 175 -11.88 1.17 22.26
C GLU A 175 -12.41 0.44 21.02
N THR A 176 -12.45 1.09 19.86
CA THR A 176 -12.87 0.46 18.60
C THR A 176 -11.85 -0.58 18.15
N SER A 177 -10.56 -0.24 18.19
CA SER A 177 -9.48 -1.16 17.87
C SER A 177 -9.45 -2.35 18.83
N LYS A 178 -9.58 -2.09 20.13
CA LYS A 178 -9.66 -3.11 21.17
C LYS A 178 -10.78 -4.12 20.89
N LYS A 179 -12.01 -3.65 20.68
CA LYS A 179 -13.17 -4.51 20.38
C LYS A 179 -13.04 -5.28 19.07
N LYS A 180 -12.32 -4.73 18.11
CA LYS A 180 -12.21 -5.32 16.76
C LYS A 180 -11.13 -6.39 16.65
N PHE A 181 -10.00 -6.19 17.32
CA PHE A 181 -8.79 -6.98 17.10
C PHE A 181 -8.41 -7.87 18.28
N TYR A 182 -9.08 -7.70 19.43
CA TYR A 182 -8.79 -8.44 20.67
C TYR A 182 -10.05 -9.07 21.25
N ASP A 183 -9.89 -10.19 21.93
CA ASP A 183 -10.97 -10.84 22.67
C ASP A 183 -11.17 -10.22 24.08
N GLN A 184 -12.08 -10.80 24.87
CA GLN A 184 -12.37 -10.33 26.23
C GLN A 184 -11.19 -10.44 27.19
N SER A 185 -10.25 -11.35 26.92
CA SER A 185 -9.01 -11.53 27.67
C SER A 185 -7.87 -10.65 27.16
N LEU A 186 -8.17 -9.75 26.22
CA LEU A 186 -7.20 -8.88 25.55
C LEU A 186 -6.14 -9.67 24.75
N GLU A 187 -6.49 -10.87 24.29
CA GLU A 187 -5.65 -11.63 23.36
C GLU A 187 -5.99 -11.25 21.92
N PRO A 188 -4.98 -11.13 21.04
CA PRO A 188 -5.20 -10.76 19.66
C PRO A 188 -5.93 -11.86 18.88
N LEU A 189 -6.49 -11.50 17.73
CA LEU A 189 -7.10 -12.46 16.80
C LEU A 189 -6.20 -13.68 16.61
N LYS A 190 -6.75 -14.87 16.84
CA LYS A 190 -5.98 -16.13 16.78
C LYS A 190 -5.63 -16.51 15.34
N VAL A 191 -4.40 -16.96 15.12
CA VAL A 191 -3.95 -17.51 13.84
C VAL A 191 -4.94 -18.57 13.36
N LYS A 192 -5.28 -18.56 12.07
CA LYS A 192 -6.27 -19.43 11.39
C LYS A 192 -7.73 -19.19 11.80
N SER A 193 -8.04 -18.28 12.71
CA SER A 193 -9.44 -17.89 12.90
C SER A 193 -9.93 -17.05 11.71
N ILE A 194 -11.25 -17.00 11.50
CA ILE A 194 -11.85 -16.19 10.43
C ILE A 194 -12.14 -14.79 10.96
N PHE A 195 -11.51 -13.79 10.36
CA PHE A 195 -11.73 -12.38 10.69
C PHE A 195 -12.66 -11.72 9.66
N LYS A 196 -13.82 -11.26 10.13
CA LYS A 196 -14.84 -10.59 9.32
C LYS A 196 -14.87 -9.09 9.61
N GLN A 197 -15.12 -8.29 8.56
CA GLN A 197 -15.18 -6.84 8.63
C GLN A 197 -16.44 -6.29 7.93
N PRO A 198 -17.66 -6.60 8.41
CA PRO A 198 -18.90 -6.28 7.72
C PRO A 198 -19.12 -4.77 7.51
N LEU A 199 -18.63 -3.92 8.41
CA LEU A 199 -18.70 -2.47 8.23
C LEU A 199 -17.76 -1.98 7.12
N LEU A 200 -16.56 -2.55 7.02
CA LEU A 200 -15.63 -2.25 5.93
C LEU A 200 -16.20 -2.71 4.59
N SER A 201 -16.84 -3.89 4.55
CA SER A 201 -17.55 -4.37 3.35
C SER A 201 -18.56 -3.33 2.86
N LYS A 202 -19.44 -2.82 3.74
CA LYS A 202 -20.43 -1.78 3.41
C LYS A 202 -19.77 -0.46 2.94
N THR A 203 -18.63 -0.10 3.53
CA THR A 203 -17.87 1.09 3.12
C THR A 203 -17.32 0.92 1.69
N ILE A 204 -16.72 -0.22 1.39
CA ILE A 204 -16.20 -0.50 0.04
C ILE A 204 -17.34 -0.60 -0.97
N GLU A 205 -18.49 -1.17 -0.59
CA GLU A 205 -19.69 -1.25 -1.43
C GLU A 205 -20.24 0.15 -1.79
N LYS A 206 -20.31 1.07 -0.82
CA LYS A 206 -20.67 2.48 -1.11
C LYS A 206 -19.69 3.13 -2.09
N ILE A 207 -18.39 2.90 -1.93
CA ILE A 207 -17.37 3.41 -2.85
C ILE A 207 -17.53 2.79 -4.24
N ALA A 208 -17.78 1.48 -4.33
CA ALA A 208 -18.00 0.80 -5.61
C ALA A 208 -19.17 1.37 -6.40
N MET A 209 -20.23 1.77 -5.72
CA MET A 209 -21.47 2.29 -6.34
C MET A 209 -21.40 3.78 -6.66
N ASN A 210 -20.77 4.59 -5.82
CA ASN A 210 -20.84 6.04 -5.89
C ASN A 210 -19.47 6.73 -6.02
N GLY A 211 -18.38 5.96 -6.18
CA GLY A 211 -17.07 6.52 -6.44
C GLY A 211 -16.46 7.31 -5.26
N LYS A 212 -15.68 8.33 -5.62
CA LYS A 212 -14.95 9.20 -4.68
C LYS A 212 -15.89 9.95 -3.73
N GLU A 213 -17.01 10.40 -4.22
CA GLU A 213 -18.00 11.21 -3.51
C GLU A 213 -18.54 10.47 -2.28
N ALA A 214 -18.74 9.16 -2.38
CA ALA A 214 -19.19 8.34 -1.25
C ALA A 214 -18.24 8.40 -0.03
N PHE A 215 -16.93 8.56 -0.26
CA PHE A 215 -15.93 8.57 0.79
C PHE A 215 -15.56 9.97 1.27
N TYR A 216 -15.52 10.95 0.36
CA TYR A 216 -14.99 12.29 0.66
C TYR A 216 -16.08 13.35 0.90
N GLU A 217 -17.34 13.11 0.50
CA GLU A 217 -18.41 14.11 0.57
C GLU A 217 -19.65 13.63 1.34
N GLY A 218 -19.84 12.30 1.46
CA GLY A 218 -21.05 11.71 2.06
C GLY A 218 -20.93 11.44 3.56
N GLU A 219 -21.70 10.42 4.01
CA GLU A 219 -21.75 10.00 5.40
C GLU A 219 -20.38 9.57 5.94
N ILE A 220 -19.54 8.93 5.10
CA ILE A 220 -18.23 8.44 5.52
C ILE A 220 -17.33 9.63 5.89
N ALA A 221 -17.30 10.68 5.08
CA ALA A 221 -16.57 11.90 5.38
C ALA A 221 -17.05 12.54 6.69
N LYS A 222 -18.38 12.58 6.90
CA LYS A 222 -18.97 13.08 8.13
C LYS A 222 -18.54 12.25 9.34
N TRP A 223 -18.60 10.92 9.28
CA TRP A 223 -18.16 10.05 10.38
C TRP A 223 -16.68 10.23 10.72
N ILE A 224 -15.82 10.34 9.70
CA ILE A 224 -14.38 10.58 9.91
C ILE A 224 -14.15 11.93 10.59
N ALA A 225 -14.84 13.00 10.13
CA ALA A 225 -14.71 14.32 10.71
C ALA A 225 -15.26 14.38 12.15
N ASP A 226 -16.46 13.85 12.39
CA ASP A 226 -17.08 13.80 13.72
C ASP A 226 -16.19 13.04 14.71
N GLU A 227 -15.69 11.87 14.34
CA GLU A 227 -14.77 11.06 15.18
C GLU A 227 -13.46 11.79 15.45
N SER A 228 -12.87 12.41 14.42
CA SER A 228 -11.65 13.19 14.57
C SER A 228 -11.83 14.35 15.56
N LEU A 229 -12.83 15.19 15.33
CA LEU A 229 -13.08 16.39 16.14
C LEU A 229 -13.49 16.05 17.58
N SER A 230 -14.30 15.02 17.78
CA SER A 230 -14.76 14.58 19.10
C SER A 230 -13.62 14.03 19.97
N ASN A 231 -12.51 13.58 19.37
CA ASN A 231 -11.36 13.00 20.04
C ASN A 231 -10.10 13.87 19.95
N GLY A 232 -10.24 15.17 19.68
CA GLY A 232 -9.13 16.13 19.66
C GLY A 232 -8.27 16.13 18.40
N GLY A 233 -8.76 15.53 17.33
CA GLY A 233 -8.13 15.63 15.99
C GLY A 233 -8.60 16.88 15.24
N PHE A 234 -8.14 17.05 14.00
CA PHE A 234 -8.36 18.26 13.21
C PHE A 234 -9.03 18.02 11.85
N ILE A 235 -9.32 16.77 11.48
CA ILE A 235 -9.92 16.49 10.19
C ILE A 235 -11.36 17.00 10.17
N THR A 236 -11.66 17.90 9.23
CA THR A 236 -13.00 18.44 8.99
C THR A 236 -13.61 17.84 7.73
N ILE A 237 -14.92 18.04 7.53
CA ILE A 237 -15.60 17.68 6.28
C ILE A 237 -14.98 18.43 5.09
N GLN A 238 -14.56 19.69 5.30
CA GLN A 238 -13.92 20.48 4.26
C GLN A 238 -12.54 19.91 3.89
N ASP A 239 -11.76 19.43 4.84
CA ASP A 239 -10.49 18.76 4.56
C ASP A 239 -10.71 17.49 3.73
N MET A 240 -11.74 16.71 4.06
CA MET A 240 -12.11 15.52 3.29
C MET A 240 -12.50 15.88 1.86
N SER A 241 -13.47 16.78 1.67
CA SER A 241 -14.03 17.13 0.36
C SER A 241 -13.01 17.80 -0.58
N SER A 242 -12.05 18.53 -0.03
CA SER A 242 -10.99 19.21 -0.80
C SER A 242 -9.81 18.32 -1.16
N TYR A 243 -9.77 17.06 -0.66
CA TYR A 243 -8.65 16.18 -0.94
C TYR A 243 -8.60 15.72 -2.40
N GLU A 244 -7.41 15.85 -3.02
CA GLU A 244 -7.13 15.40 -4.38
C GLU A 244 -5.80 14.65 -4.48
N ALA A 245 -5.84 13.50 -5.15
CA ALA A 245 -4.65 12.82 -5.61
C ALA A 245 -4.03 13.55 -6.81
N LYS A 246 -2.70 13.69 -6.84
CA LYS A 246 -1.99 14.55 -7.81
C LYS A 246 -1.05 13.75 -8.69
N TYR A 247 -1.00 14.10 -9.96
CA TYR A 247 0.13 13.68 -10.81
C TYR A 247 1.40 14.42 -10.39
N ARG A 248 2.50 13.67 -10.31
CA ARG A 248 3.84 14.21 -10.08
C ARG A 248 4.76 13.80 -11.20
N LYS A 249 5.79 14.58 -11.45
CA LYS A 249 6.85 14.19 -12.37
C LYS A 249 7.72 13.12 -11.69
N PRO A 250 7.85 11.90 -12.26
CA PRO A 250 8.74 10.88 -11.71
C PRO A 250 10.20 11.33 -11.80
N LEU A 251 11.04 10.83 -10.90
CA LEU A 251 12.48 10.96 -10.99
C LEU A 251 13.02 9.92 -11.98
N VAL A 252 13.98 10.34 -12.79
CA VAL A 252 14.57 9.49 -13.83
C VAL A 252 16.09 9.63 -13.78
N THR A 253 16.79 8.49 -13.81
CA THR A 253 18.25 8.42 -13.99
C THR A 253 18.61 7.21 -14.85
N SER A 254 19.90 7.01 -15.09
CA SER A 254 20.43 5.77 -15.66
C SER A 254 21.32 5.07 -14.64
N TYR A 255 21.37 3.75 -14.70
CA TYR A 255 22.32 2.93 -13.95
C TYR A 255 22.76 1.75 -14.82
N ARG A 256 24.05 1.66 -15.12
CA ARG A 256 24.65 0.59 -15.96
C ARG A 256 23.90 0.38 -17.28
N GLY A 257 23.50 1.48 -17.93
CA GLY A 257 22.77 1.45 -19.21
C GLY A 257 21.26 1.22 -19.09
N TYR A 258 20.72 0.98 -17.89
CA TYR A 258 19.28 0.86 -17.66
C TYR A 258 18.67 2.19 -17.23
N LYS A 259 17.52 2.51 -17.79
CA LYS A 259 16.72 3.66 -17.35
C LYS A 259 15.99 3.30 -16.04
N ILE A 260 16.24 4.05 -14.99
CA ILE A 260 15.59 3.90 -13.69
C ILE A 260 14.57 5.02 -13.51
N VAL A 261 13.33 4.65 -13.24
CA VAL A 261 12.24 5.59 -13.00
C VAL A 261 11.65 5.29 -11.62
N THR A 262 11.49 6.33 -10.81
CA THR A 262 10.98 6.17 -9.44
C THR A 262 10.13 7.37 -9.03
N MET A 263 9.43 7.19 -7.90
CA MET A 263 8.64 8.27 -7.30
C MET A 263 9.55 9.37 -6.74
N GLY A 264 9.17 10.63 -7.00
CA GLY A 264 9.82 11.79 -6.40
C GLY A 264 9.32 12.10 -4.98
N PRO A 265 9.79 13.21 -4.36
CA PRO A 265 9.21 13.72 -3.12
C PRO A 265 7.69 13.94 -3.27
N ALA A 266 6.88 13.61 -2.28
CA ALA A 266 7.10 13.25 -0.86
C ALA A 266 7.53 11.80 -0.54
N ALA A 267 7.85 10.94 -1.53
CA ALA A 267 8.43 9.62 -1.28
C ALA A 267 9.96 9.75 -1.16
N SER A 268 10.51 9.47 0.01
CA SER A 268 11.97 9.50 0.23
C SER A 268 12.69 8.34 -0.47
N GLY A 269 12.03 7.17 -0.57
CA GLY A 269 12.63 5.95 -1.09
C GLY A 269 13.16 6.07 -2.52
N GLY A 270 12.48 6.84 -3.38
CA GLY A 270 12.95 7.08 -4.74
C GLY A 270 14.28 7.82 -4.79
N LEU A 271 14.40 8.90 -4.01
CA LEU A 271 15.63 9.68 -3.93
C LEU A 271 16.80 8.85 -3.36
N VAL A 272 16.55 8.13 -2.27
CA VAL A 272 17.54 7.24 -1.66
C VAL A 272 18.00 6.17 -2.64
N LEU A 273 17.08 5.55 -3.39
CA LEU A 273 17.42 4.56 -4.41
C LEU A 273 18.36 5.16 -5.47
N LEU A 274 18.05 6.34 -6.02
CA LEU A 274 18.87 6.97 -7.04
C LEU A 274 20.26 7.36 -6.53
N GLN A 275 20.35 7.89 -5.31
CA GLN A 275 21.64 8.19 -4.68
C GLN A 275 22.47 6.93 -4.47
N THR A 276 21.86 5.85 -3.97
CA THR A 276 22.53 4.57 -3.78
C THR A 276 23.05 4.02 -5.09
N LEU A 277 22.25 4.00 -6.15
CA LEU A 277 22.67 3.51 -7.46
C LEU A 277 23.80 4.36 -8.05
N ASN A 278 23.75 5.69 -7.92
CA ASN A 278 24.83 6.57 -8.37
C ASN A 278 26.16 6.31 -7.63
N ILE A 279 26.12 6.02 -6.33
CA ILE A 279 27.29 5.63 -5.56
C ILE A 279 27.82 4.27 -6.04
N MET A 280 26.92 3.29 -6.16
CA MET A 280 27.27 1.91 -6.55
C MET A 280 27.78 1.78 -7.98
N GLU A 281 27.53 2.76 -8.86
CA GLU A 281 28.03 2.77 -10.24
C GLU A 281 29.57 2.83 -10.31
N ASN A 282 30.20 3.35 -9.25
CA ASN A 282 31.65 3.46 -9.13
C ASN A 282 32.35 2.16 -8.69
N PHE A 283 31.60 1.10 -8.40
CA PHE A 283 32.14 -0.17 -7.89
C PHE A 283 31.88 -1.32 -8.87
N ASP A 284 32.86 -2.19 -9.10
CA ASP A 284 32.64 -3.42 -9.83
C ASP A 284 32.04 -4.49 -8.93
N LEU A 285 30.72 -4.56 -8.90
CA LEU A 285 29.98 -5.53 -8.08
C LEU A 285 30.17 -6.98 -8.54
N LYS A 286 30.55 -7.19 -9.83
CA LYS A 286 30.76 -8.52 -10.37
C LYS A 286 32.06 -9.12 -9.85
N GLU A 287 33.13 -8.31 -9.78
CA GLU A 287 34.40 -8.73 -9.19
C GLU A 287 34.31 -8.93 -7.67
N SER A 288 33.45 -8.14 -7.02
CA SER A 288 33.27 -8.18 -5.57
C SER A 288 32.64 -9.48 -5.05
N GLY A 289 31.84 -10.19 -5.87
CA GLY A 289 31.17 -11.44 -5.49
C GLY A 289 29.88 -11.26 -4.68
N HIS A 290 29.27 -12.39 -4.28
CA HIS A 290 28.00 -12.41 -3.56
C HIS A 290 28.21 -12.21 -2.05
N ASN A 291 27.31 -11.47 -1.40
CA ASN A 291 27.29 -11.20 0.05
C ASN A 291 28.52 -10.50 0.61
N LEU A 292 29.18 -9.64 -0.16
CA LEU A 292 30.29 -8.86 0.34
C LEU A 292 29.83 -7.61 1.10
N SER A 293 30.63 -7.22 2.11
CA SER A 293 30.36 -6.12 3.02
C SER A 293 30.61 -4.73 2.39
N LEU A 294 30.29 -4.51 1.11
CA LEU A 294 30.36 -3.20 0.47
C LEU A 294 29.55 -2.14 1.23
N ILE A 295 28.53 -2.57 1.97
CA ILE A 295 27.74 -1.69 2.82
C ILE A 295 28.56 -1.01 3.92
N HIS A 296 29.67 -1.58 4.34
CA HIS A 296 30.54 -1.04 5.39
C HIS A 296 31.64 -0.10 4.85
N ILE A 297 31.82 -0.10 3.55
CA ILE A 297 32.80 0.76 2.87
C ILE A 297 32.19 2.10 2.54
#